data_c862c89c02d1c2954506035f2c9bbe00
#
_entry.id   c862c89c02d1c2954506035f2c9bbe00
#
_cell.length_a   1.000
_cell.length_b   1.000
_cell.length_c   1.000
_cell.angle_alpha   90.00
_cell.angle_beta   90.00
_cell.angle_gamma   90.00
#
_symmetry.space_group_name_H-M   'P 1'
#
loop_
_entity.id
_entity.type
_entity.pdbx_description
1 polymer ?
#
loop_
_entity_poly.entity_id
_entity_poly.type
_entity_poly.pdbx_seq_one_letter_code
_entity_poly.pdbx_strand_id
1 'polypeptide(L)'
;MLASCCMMATLAPAAAAGNPGGTSAGGGSSAGSSSGSSIRSGGSGEPAPSSQAHAKNKPASPHVLSVRITGVACVPYTHCSGNPHQVSLHGTLELQGVGLAPGMEVAFAKSAGARVTRKSPAAHLRSAHGTLLVEVPKRAHSGHIMVLLGHGRYTSSYGPIYVYDHALHPPPPKDPPAAATSTAATGTPFEGQGMWIWYMSASEHGSVAAIVEQAHAAGVTTLFVKSSDGSSNYWSQFSPQLVAELHAAGLRVCAWQYVYGSNPAGEAEMGAEAVANGAECLVIDAEAEYEGRYAAAQTYIADLRAKIGAEYPLGLASFPYNWDHASFPYSVFLGPGGAQYNAPQMYWHDIGQSVDTVYANTWIANRIYQRPIFPLGQTYGGVSSAELLRFREEASDYGATGLSFWDWQETNSGGWSTLASALSPLTSVVPNTSWPELRAGNKDDAVLWMQEHLASAEPAQETTGVFGAQTVANVEAFQSAHGIAPSGVVEAATWEALLTLAPVAVEWTGANSPKD
;
A
#
# COMPACT_ATOMS: atom_id res chain seq x y z
N MET A 1 -11.24 -14.58 19.47
CA MET A 1 -10.01 -15.28 19.05
C MET A 1 -9.93 -15.23 17.55
N LEU A 2 -9.57 -14.09 17.01
CA LEU A 2 -9.20 -13.92 15.59
C LEU A 2 -8.60 -12.52 15.47
N ALA A 3 -7.42 -12.35 16.05
CA ALA A 3 -6.55 -11.21 15.78
C ALA A 3 -5.43 -11.75 14.90
N SER A 4 -5.66 -11.88 13.62
CA SER A 4 -4.60 -12.25 12.67
C SER A 4 -5.10 -12.10 11.23
N CYS A 5 -5.54 -10.92 10.87
CA CYS A 5 -5.80 -10.62 9.47
C CYS A 5 -5.07 -9.36 9.01
N CYS A 6 -4.00 -9.01 9.70
CA CYS A 6 -3.11 -7.92 9.29
C CYS A 6 -1.66 -8.27 9.65
N MET A 7 -1.15 -9.39 9.12
CA MET A 7 0.27 -9.53 8.92
C MET A 7 0.60 -9.18 7.46
N MET A 8 0.37 -7.93 7.11
CA MET A 8 1.19 -7.34 6.08
C MET A 8 2.61 -7.34 6.62
N ALA A 9 3.48 -8.10 5.97
CA ALA A 9 4.89 -8.09 6.29
C ALA A 9 5.40 -6.66 6.19
N THR A 10 5.45 -5.98 7.32
CA THR A 10 6.12 -4.70 7.46
C THR A 10 7.61 -4.92 7.30
N LEU A 11 8.09 -4.95 6.09
CA LEU A 11 9.46 -4.60 5.76
C LEU A 11 9.58 -3.07 5.78
N ALA A 12 9.39 -2.49 6.95
CA ALA A 12 9.79 -1.12 7.20
C ALA A 12 11.27 -1.10 7.53
N PRO A 13 12.08 -0.21 6.94
CA PRO A 13 13.45 -0.01 7.37
C PRO A 13 13.46 0.58 8.78
N ALA A 14 14.17 -0.07 9.69
CA ALA A 14 14.41 0.39 11.04
C ALA A 14 14.98 1.81 11.05
N ALA A 15 14.21 2.78 11.50
CA ALA A 15 14.71 4.08 11.92
C ALA A 15 15.27 3.94 13.33
N ALA A 16 16.56 4.12 13.48
CA ALA A 16 17.24 4.21 14.76
C ALA A 16 16.79 5.48 15.49
N ALA A 17 16.04 5.31 16.56
CA ALA A 17 15.80 6.38 17.56
C ALA A 17 16.68 6.11 18.78
N GLY A 18 17.51 7.11 19.10
CA GLY A 18 18.43 7.11 20.23
C GLY A 18 17.72 7.18 21.56
N ASN A 19 18.36 6.54 22.53
CA ASN A 19 17.99 6.51 23.92
C ASN A 19 18.56 7.73 24.67
N PRO A 20 17.93 8.22 25.71
CA PRO A 20 18.67 8.69 26.89
C PRO A 20 18.20 8.09 28.21
N GLY A 21 19.10 7.40 28.85
CA GLY A 21 19.55 7.55 30.21
C GLY A 21 18.62 7.35 31.43
N GLY A 22 19.09 6.55 32.36
CA GLY A 22 18.71 6.70 33.75
C GLY A 22 18.77 5.44 34.62
N THR A 23 19.95 5.13 35.19
CA THR A 23 20.24 4.72 36.57
C THR A 23 19.26 3.80 37.32
N SER A 24 19.60 2.74 37.94
CA SER A 24 20.62 2.40 38.94
C SER A 24 20.24 1.09 39.66
N ALA A 25 21.29 0.42 40.08
CA ALA A 25 21.49 -0.34 41.33
C ALA A 25 20.92 -1.76 41.49
N GLY A 26 21.82 -2.67 41.64
CA GLY A 26 21.88 -3.45 42.87
C GLY A 26 22.10 -4.94 42.74
N GLY A 27 23.31 -5.39 42.97
CA GLY A 27 23.57 -6.41 43.95
C GLY A 27 23.70 -7.87 43.53
N GLY A 28 24.93 -8.37 43.63
CA GLY A 28 25.21 -9.51 44.47
C GLY A 28 25.70 -10.80 43.83
N SER A 29 27.02 -10.99 43.82
CA SER A 29 27.77 -12.15 44.38
C SER A 29 27.36 -13.55 43.93
N SER A 30 28.24 -14.45 43.55
CA SER A 30 29.55 -14.91 44.05
C SER A 30 29.97 -16.12 43.21
N ALA A 31 31.23 -16.20 42.80
CA ALA A 31 32.29 -17.04 43.34
C ALA A 31 32.34 -18.51 42.88
N GLY A 32 33.53 -18.90 42.49
CA GLY A 32 34.08 -20.26 42.55
C GLY A 32 34.80 -20.67 41.28
N SER A 33 36.10 -20.39 41.08
CA SER A 33 37.34 -21.13 41.46
C SER A 33 37.29 -22.60 41.03
N SER A 34 38.25 -23.20 40.26
CA SER A 34 39.65 -23.35 40.54
C SER A 34 40.25 -24.27 39.44
N SER A 35 41.49 -23.96 39.09
CA SER A 35 42.71 -24.82 39.10
C SER A 35 42.69 -26.09 38.25
N GLY A 36 43.73 -26.44 37.54
CA GLY A 36 45.11 -26.19 37.59
C GLY A 36 45.85 -27.24 36.74
N SER A 37 47.06 -26.92 36.46
CA SER A 37 48.28 -27.76 36.44
C SER A 37 48.64 -28.54 35.16
N SER A 38 49.56 -28.00 34.45
CA SER A 38 50.94 -28.41 34.14
C SER A 38 51.25 -29.91 34.04
N ILE A 39 52.08 -30.31 33.03
CA ILE A 39 53.39 -31.00 33.22
C ILE A 39 54.19 -31.01 31.90
N ARG A 40 55.48 -30.89 32.06
CA ARG A 40 56.60 -30.81 31.13
C ARG A 40 57.05 -32.17 30.55
N SER A 41 57.85 -32.05 29.58
CA SER A 41 59.21 -32.61 29.28
C SER A 41 59.24 -33.21 27.89
N GLY A 42 60.20 -33.08 27.03
CA GLY A 42 61.62 -32.84 27.13
C GLY A 42 62.32 -33.56 26.00
N GLY A 43 63.29 -32.90 25.38
CA GLY A 43 64.46 -33.64 24.92
C GLY A 43 64.81 -33.66 23.44
N SER A 44 65.70 -32.81 23.06
CA SER A 44 67.02 -33.01 22.36
C SER A 44 67.10 -33.59 20.92
N GLY A 45 67.89 -32.85 20.12
CA GLY A 45 68.69 -33.43 19.03
C GLY A 45 68.85 -32.56 17.78
N GLU A 46 69.89 -31.71 17.77
CA GLU A 46 70.45 -31.11 16.57
C GLU A 46 71.34 -32.12 15.83
N PRO A 47 71.71 -32.05 14.49
CA PRO A 47 72.44 -30.92 13.94
C PRO A 47 72.04 -30.47 12.51
N ALA A 48 72.46 -29.25 12.20
CA ALA A 48 72.55 -28.66 10.85
C ALA A 48 73.77 -29.23 10.10
N PRO A 49 74.13 -28.86 8.79
CA PRO A 49 73.60 -27.78 7.96
C PRO A 49 73.45 -28.17 6.46
N SER A 50 72.79 -27.35 5.66
CA SER A 50 73.24 -26.97 4.35
C SER A 50 72.44 -25.84 3.71
N SER A 51 73.15 -24.83 3.31
CA SER A 51 72.71 -23.64 2.60
C SER A 51 72.15 -23.95 1.21
N GLN A 52 70.88 -23.59 0.94
CA GLN A 52 70.45 -23.24 -0.41
C GLN A 52 69.54 -22.01 -0.35
N ALA A 53 69.94 -21.01 -1.11
CA ALA A 53 69.22 -19.76 -1.27
C ALA A 53 67.84 -19.97 -1.91
N HIS A 54 66.82 -19.75 -1.17
CA HIS A 54 65.47 -19.66 -1.72
C HIS A 54 65.12 -18.20 -1.96
N ALA A 55 64.97 -17.90 -3.26
CA ALA A 55 64.35 -16.66 -3.70
C ALA A 55 63.05 -16.41 -2.94
N LYS A 56 62.97 -15.28 -2.25
CA LYS A 56 61.76 -14.80 -1.61
C LYS A 56 60.72 -14.51 -2.69
N ASN A 57 59.83 -15.47 -2.95
CA ASN A 57 58.59 -15.17 -3.64
C ASN A 57 57.78 -14.20 -2.76
N LYS A 58 57.77 -12.94 -3.14
CA LYS A 58 56.88 -11.94 -2.62
C LYS A 58 55.45 -12.43 -2.90
N PRO A 59 54.57 -12.61 -1.88
CA PRO A 59 53.20 -12.96 -2.16
C PRO A 59 52.61 -11.90 -3.08
N ALA A 60 51.98 -12.34 -4.16
CA ALA A 60 51.25 -11.46 -5.08
C ALA A 60 50.28 -10.63 -4.26
N SER A 61 50.38 -9.33 -4.35
CA SER A 61 49.44 -8.40 -3.75
C SER A 61 48.03 -8.79 -4.19
N PRO A 62 47.07 -8.93 -3.29
CA PRO A 62 45.69 -9.20 -3.70
C PRO A 62 45.30 -8.13 -4.72
N HIS A 63 44.80 -8.56 -5.86
CA HIS A 63 44.22 -7.66 -6.86
C HIS A 63 43.09 -6.91 -6.17
N VAL A 64 43.34 -5.67 -5.76
CA VAL A 64 42.28 -4.76 -5.31
C VAL A 64 41.43 -4.50 -6.55
N LEU A 65 40.27 -5.15 -6.62
CA LEU A 65 39.27 -4.81 -7.61
C LEU A 65 39.03 -3.31 -7.48
N SER A 66 39.38 -2.56 -8.53
CA SER A 66 39.24 -1.11 -8.52
C SER A 66 37.75 -0.79 -8.56
N VAL A 67 37.16 -0.45 -7.39
CA VAL A 67 35.77 -0.01 -7.33
C VAL A 67 35.59 1.25 -8.14
N ARG A 68 34.65 1.26 -9.07
CA ARG A 68 34.35 2.45 -9.89
C ARG A 68 32.91 2.41 -10.38
N ILE A 69 32.28 3.59 -10.48
CA ILE A 69 31.01 3.78 -11.17
C ILE A 69 31.29 3.86 -12.67
N THR A 70 30.55 3.12 -13.48
CA THR A 70 30.67 3.12 -14.95
C THR A 70 29.43 3.64 -15.64
N GLY A 71 28.28 3.68 -14.94
CA GLY A 71 27.03 4.18 -15.45
C GLY A 71 26.11 4.65 -14.33
N VAL A 72 25.20 5.53 -14.69
CA VAL A 72 24.12 6.03 -13.84
C VAL A 72 22.86 6.07 -14.69
N ALA A 73 21.76 5.62 -14.12
CA ALA A 73 20.43 5.86 -14.66
C ALA A 73 19.56 6.45 -13.54
N CYS A 74 18.70 7.40 -13.87
CA CYS A 74 17.68 7.82 -12.94
C CYS A 74 16.54 6.81 -12.98
N VAL A 75 16.16 6.28 -11.82
CA VAL A 75 15.07 5.30 -11.73
C VAL A 75 13.77 6.02 -12.11
N PRO A 76 13.06 5.55 -13.15
CA PRO A 76 11.80 6.15 -13.56
C PRO A 76 10.84 6.34 -12.37
N TYR A 77 10.04 7.41 -12.43
CA TYR A 77 9.04 7.76 -11.41
C TYR A 77 9.61 8.13 -10.02
N THR A 78 10.93 8.33 -9.90
CA THR A 78 11.57 8.83 -8.68
C THR A 78 12.19 10.21 -8.89
N HIS A 79 11.38 11.20 -9.30
CA HIS A 79 11.86 12.57 -9.55
C HIS A 79 12.94 12.67 -10.63
N CYS A 80 12.74 12.00 -11.77
CA CYS A 80 13.62 11.99 -12.93
C CYS A 80 13.07 12.80 -14.08
N SER A 81 13.94 13.47 -14.86
CA SER A 81 13.55 14.21 -16.07
C SER A 81 13.55 13.35 -17.36
N GLY A 82 13.80 12.05 -17.26
CA GLY A 82 14.11 11.20 -18.42
C GLY A 82 15.58 11.26 -18.86
N ASN A 83 16.36 12.22 -18.39
CA ASN A 83 17.81 12.25 -18.59
C ASN A 83 18.49 11.48 -17.45
N PRO A 84 19.32 10.44 -17.72
CA PRO A 84 19.94 9.60 -16.70
C PRO A 84 20.85 10.38 -15.73
N HIS A 85 21.29 11.57 -16.10
CA HIS A 85 22.14 12.43 -15.30
C HIS A 85 21.37 13.55 -14.56
N GLN A 86 20.05 13.61 -14.65
CA GLN A 86 19.23 14.63 -14.00
C GLN A 86 18.28 13.98 -13.00
N VAL A 87 18.32 14.44 -11.77
CA VAL A 87 17.53 13.89 -10.66
C VAL A 87 17.17 15.00 -9.66
N SER A 88 16.00 14.91 -9.03
CA SER A 88 15.66 15.78 -7.90
C SER A 88 16.20 15.24 -6.58
N LEU A 89 16.21 16.09 -5.56
CA LEU A 89 16.41 15.63 -4.18
C LEU A 89 15.39 14.52 -3.87
N HIS A 90 15.81 13.49 -3.14
CA HIS A 90 15.06 12.27 -2.87
C HIS A 90 14.78 11.34 -4.07
N GLY A 91 15.14 11.73 -5.28
CA GLY A 91 15.11 10.82 -6.43
C GLY A 91 16.08 9.66 -6.24
N THR A 92 15.87 8.59 -6.95
CA THR A 92 16.72 7.38 -6.88
C THR A 92 17.55 7.23 -8.14
N LEU A 93 18.84 6.99 -7.96
CA LEU A 93 19.77 6.65 -9.05
C LEU A 93 20.11 5.16 -8.99
N GLU A 94 20.04 4.49 -10.12
CA GLU A 94 20.67 3.20 -10.35
C GLU A 94 22.14 3.41 -10.71
N LEU A 95 23.03 2.69 -10.05
CA LEU A 95 24.48 2.76 -10.31
C LEU A 95 24.98 1.46 -10.91
N GLN A 96 25.67 1.56 -12.02
CA GLN A 96 26.39 0.48 -12.65
C GLN A 96 27.90 0.67 -12.39
N GLY A 97 28.63 -0.41 -12.19
CA GLY A 97 30.06 -0.31 -11.92
C GLY A 97 30.74 -1.60 -11.57
N VAL A 98 32.07 -1.50 -11.43
CA VAL A 98 32.92 -2.63 -11.04
C VAL A 98 33.13 -2.59 -9.53
N GLY A 99 32.96 -3.73 -8.88
CA GLY A 99 33.21 -3.89 -7.44
C GLY A 99 32.29 -3.09 -6.53
N LEU A 100 31.16 -2.58 -7.04
CA LEU A 100 30.10 -1.98 -6.23
C LEU A 100 29.36 -3.07 -5.45
N ALA A 101 28.97 -2.77 -4.22
CA ALA A 101 28.20 -3.69 -3.38
C ALA A 101 27.22 -2.93 -2.49
N PRO A 102 26.11 -3.59 -2.08
CA PRO A 102 25.18 -3.03 -1.11
C PRO A 102 25.90 -2.61 0.18
N GLY A 103 25.44 -1.53 0.81
CA GLY A 103 26.03 -0.97 2.02
C GLY A 103 27.20 -0.01 1.78
N MET A 104 27.74 0.08 0.55
CA MET A 104 28.72 1.11 0.23
C MET A 104 28.07 2.50 0.23
N GLU A 105 28.79 3.52 0.69
CA GLU A 105 28.32 4.90 0.68
C GLU A 105 28.68 5.60 -0.62
N VAL A 106 27.72 6.27 -1.23
CA VAL A 106 27.88 7.16 -2.38
C VAL A 106 27.77 8.60 -1.91
N ALA A 107 28.82 9.38 -2.09
CA ALA A 107 28.86 10.78 -1.72
C ALA A 107 28.56 11.69 -2.90
N PHE A 108 27.77 12.74 -2.65
CA PHE A 108 27.31 13.76 -3.60
C PHE A 108 27.99 15.10 -3.32
N ALA A 109 28.04 16.00 -4.30
CA ALA A 109 28.55 17.34 -4.08
C ALA A 109 27.71 18.11 -3.03
N LYS A 110 28.37 18.84 -2.12
CA LYS A 110 27.71 19.63 -1.04
C LYS A 110 27.32 21.05 -1.47
N SER A 111 27.76 21.50 -2.63
CA SER A 111 27.36 22.73 -3.32
C SER A 111 27.65 22.54 -4.81
N ALA A 112 27.01 23.31 -5.67
CA ALA A 112 27.12 23.17 -7.12
C ALA A 112 28.58 23.19 -7.56
N GLY A 113 29.01 22.14 -8.27
CA GLY A 113 30.36 21.96 -8.78
C GLY A 113 31.46 21.69 -7.72
N ALA A 114 31.11 21.59 -6.43
CA ALA A 114 32.07 21.35 -5.37
C ALA A 114 32.68 19.94 -5.47
N ARG A 115 33.93 19.83 -5.11
CA ARG A 115 34.62 18.53 -4.99
C ARG A 115 34.00 17.71 -3.85
N VAL A 116 33.70 16.45 -4.11
CA VAL A 116 33.21 15.50 -3.10
C VAL A 116 34.30 15.22 -2.06
N THR A 117 33.91 15.19 -0.80
CA THR A 117 34.77 14.95 0.36
C THR A 117 34.05 14.05 1.36
N ARG A 118 34.74 13.59 2.42
CA ARG A 118 34.11 12.83 3.52
C ARG A 118 32.97 13.57 4.27
N LYS A 119 32.91 14.89 4.14
CA LYS A 119 31.87 15.74 4.73
C LYS A 119 30.76 16.07 3.72
N SER A 120 30.78 15.46 2.56
CA SER A 120 29.76 15.59 1.54
C SER A 120 28.52 14.78 1.94
N PRO A 121 27.32 15.19 1.54
CA PRO A 121 26.12 14.38 1.71
C PRO A 121 26.33 12.99 1.09
N ALA A 122 25.97 11.94 1.79
CA ALA A 122 26.15 10.57 1.30
C ALA A 122 24.92 9.71 1.64
N ALA A 123 24.68 8.69 0.82
CA ALA A 123 23.67 7.68 1.02
C ALA A 123 24.20 6.29 0.73
N HIS A 124 23.62 5.27 1.33
CA HIS A 124 24.04 3.89 1.15
C HIS A 124 23.46 3.27 -0.12
N LEU A 125 24.28 2.50 -0.84
CA LEU A 125 23.83 1.63 -1.90
C LEU A 125 22.95 0.53 -1.31
N ARG A 126 21.78 0.35 -1.88
CA ARG A 126 20.87 -0.76 -1.60
C ARG A 126 20.84 -1.69 -2.81
N SER A 127 20.64 -2.98 -2.59
CA SER A 127 20.33 -3.92 -3.67
C SER A 127 18.82 -4.10 -3.74
N ALA A 128 18.26 -3.90 -4.93
CA ALA A 128 16.90 -4.27 -5.22
C ALA A 128 16.86 -4.94 -6.59
N HIS A 129 16.31 -6.14 -6.67
CA HIS A 129 16.15 -6.91 -7.92
C HIS A 129 17.43 -7.05 -8.76
N GLY A 130 18.59 -7.20 -8.09
CA GLY A 130 19.88 -7.34 -8.79
C GLY A 130 20.51 -6.02 -9.23
N THR A 131 19.86 -4.89 -9.05
CA THR A 131 20.38 -3.55 -9.30
C THR A 131 20.89 -2.88 -8.03
N LEU A 132 21.77 -1.90 -8.17
CA LEU A 132 22.29 -1.12 -7.05
C LEU A 132 21.71 0.29 -7.11
N LEU A 133 20.96 0.64 -6.11
CA LEU A 133 20.19 1.87 -6.00
C LEU A 133 20.75 2.78 -4.90
N VAL A 134 20.77 4.08 -5.15
CA VAL A 134 21.08 5.11 -4.15
C VAL A 134 20.08 6.26 -4.22
N GLU A 135 19.56 6.65 -3.07
CA GLU A 135 18.70 7.83 -2.94
C GLU A 135 19.56 9.10 -2.89
N VAL A 136 19.14 10.15 -3.56
CA VAL A 136 19.83 11.46 -3.54
C VAL A 136 19.55 12.17 -2.22
N PRO A 137 20.57 12.44 -1.37
CA PRO A 137 20.38 13.05 -0.06
C PRO A 137 19.84 14.48 -0.12
N LYS A 138 19.04 14.88 0.89
CA LYS A 138 18.44 16.23 1.04
C LYS A 138 19.38 17.43 0.83
N ARG A 139 20.69 17.24 1.03
CA ARG A 139 21.72 18.28 0.92
C ARG A 139 22.67 18.06 -0.22
N ALA A 140 22.30 17.21 -1.17
CA ALA A 140 23.07 17.02 -2.40
C ALA A 140 22.88 18.19 -3.35
N HIS A 141 23.89 18.48 -4.11
CA HIS A 141 23.87 19.51 -5.17
C HIS A 141 24.49 18.93 -6.44
N SER A 142 24.24 19.59 -7.57
CA SER A 142 24.80 19.23 -8.86
C SER A 142 26.33 19.16 -8.82
N GLY A 143 26.88 18.07 -9.35
CA GLY A 143 28.33 17.83 -9.35
C GLY A 143 28.65 16.35 -9.59
N HIS A 144 29.88 15.97 -9.25
CA HIS A 144 30.28 14.58 -9.36
C HIS A 144 29.89 13.76 -8.14
N ILE A 145 29.76 12.45 -8.30
CA ILE A 145 29.58 11.48 -7.25
C ILE A 145 30.78 10.55 -7.11
N MET A 146 30.99 9.99 -5.92
CA MET A 146 32.08 9.06 -5.62
C MET A 146 31.63 8.02 -4.61
N VAL A 147 32.14 6.80 -4.67
CA VAL A 147 31.95 5.79 -3.64
C VAL A 147 33.02 5.93 -2.55
N LEU A 148 32.60 5.93 -1.29
CA LEU A 148 33.49 5.96 -0.13
C LEU A 148 33.97 4.54 0.20
N LEU A 149 35.29 4.33 0.22
CA LEU A 149 35.91 3.00 0.38
C LEU A 149 36.46 2.73 1.80
N GLY A 150 36.13 3.55 2.77
CA GLY A 150 36.72 3.50 4.11
C GLY A 150 38.18 4.03 4.15
N HIS A 151 38.69 4.17 5.37
CA HIS A 151 40.04 4.71 5.63
C HIS A 151 40.43 5.98 4.83
N GLY A 152 39.42 6.80 4.46
CA GLY A 152 39.61 8.04 3.72
C GLY A 152 39.85 7.90 2.22
N ARG A 153 39.68 6.72 1.66
CA ARG A 153 39.79 6.47 0.23
C ARG A 153 38.45 6.68 -0.47
N TYR A 154 38.51 7.04 -1.75
CA TYR A 154 37.40 7.25 -2.65
C TYR A 154 37.67 6.60 -4.00
N THR A 155 36.62 6.32 -4.74
CA THR A 155 36.73 5.96 -6.15
C THR A 155 37.14 7.18 -6.99
N SER A 156 37.39 6.97 -8.29
CA SER A 156 37.34 8.06 -9.27
C SER A 156 35.95 8.70 -9.26
N SER A 157 35.87 9.98 -9.58
CA SER A 157 34.61 10.70 -9.71
C SER A 157 33.86 10.26 -10.97
N TYR A 158 32.52 10.21 -10.84
CA TYR A 158 31.61 9.99 -11.96
C TYR A 158 30.64 11.16 -12.09
N GLY A 159 30.22 11.49 -13.28
CA GLY A 159 29.28 12.58 -13.53
C GLY A 159 29.81 13.61 -14.52
N PRO A 160 29.18 14.80 -14.61
CA PRO A 160 28.32 15.40 -13.59
C PRO A 160 26.94 14.79 -13.50
N ILE A 161 26.38 14.80 -12.27
CA ILE A 161 24.97 14.56 -11.98
C ILE A 161 24.34 15.91 -11.64
N TYR A 162 23.24 16.22 -12.26
CA TYR A 162 22.50 17.46 -12.03
C TYR A 162 21.39 17.20 -11.02
N VAL A 163 21.51 17.80 -9.83
CA VAL A 163 20.55 17.66 -8.74
C VAL A 163 19.72 18.93 -8.64
N TYR A 164 18.43 18.77 -8.66
CA TYR A 164 17.43 19.86 -8.57
C TYR A 164 16.72 19.82 -7.22
N ASP A 165 16.37 20.97 -6.70
CA ASP A 165 15.63 21.16 -5.43
C ASP A 165 14.10 21.14 -5.59
N HIS A 166 13.63 21.02 -6.81
CA HIS A 166 12.23 20.88 -7.18
C HIS A 166 12.01 19.54 -7.91
N ALA A 167 10.77 19.07 -7.92
CA ALA A 167 10.43 17.85 -8.64
C ALA A 167 10.73 18.02 -10.13
N LEU A 168 11.51 17.10 -10.67
CA LEU A 168 11.71 16.99 -12.11
C LEU A 168 10.60 16.11 -12.66
N HIS A 169 9.98 16.60 -13.69
CA HIS A 169 9.09 15.82 -14.54
C HIS A 169 9.76 15.66 -15.89
N PRO A 170 9.62 14.51 -16.58
CA PRO A 170 10.00 14.41 -17.97
C PRO A 170 9.28 15.51 -18.74
N PRO A 171 9.90 16.10 -19.78
CA PRO A 171 9.20 17.05 -20.63
C PRO A 171 7.93 16.39 -21.15
N PRO A 172 6.78 17.10 -21.17
CA PRO A 172 5.60 16.57 -21.83
C PRO A 172 5.98 16.16 -23.26
N PRO A 173 5.42 15.05 -23.79
CA PRO A 173 5.65 14.65 -25.16
C PRO A 173 5.48 15.87 -26.06
N LYS A 174 6.39 16.08 -27.02
CA LYS A 174 6.43 17.29 -27.86
C LYS A 174 5.18 17.54 -28.68
N ASP A 175 4.38 16.53 -28.87
CA ASP A 175 3.00 16.60 -29.29
C ASP A 175 2.23 15.72 -28.31
N PRO A 176 1.25 16.23 -27.55
CA PRO A 176 0.28 15.34 -26.96
C PRO A 176 -0.24 14.52 -28.16
N PRO A 177 -0.25 13.17 -28.08
CA PRO A 177 -0.98 12.41 -29.06
C PRO A 177 -2.33 13.11 -29.15
N ALA A 178 -2.72 13.48 -30.38
CA ALA A 178 -4.02 14.12 -30.62
C ALA A 178 -4.98 13.34 -29.77
N ALA A 179 -5.66 14.02 -28.82
CA ALA A 179 -6.45 13.37 -27.82
C ALA A 179 -7.15 12.25 -28.54
N ALA A 180 -6.66 11.02 -28.33
CA ALA A 180 -7.38 9.88 -28.81
C ALA A 180 -8.74 10.15 -28.21
N THR A 181 -9.71 10.46 -29.05
CA THR A 181 -11.10 10.49 -28.66
C THR A 181 -11.29 9.11 -28.09
N SER A 182 -10.98 9.00 -26.80
CA SER A 182 -11.43 7.92 -25.98
C SER A 182 -12.91 7.89 -26.32
N THR A 183 -13.31 6.93 -27.11
CA THR A 183 -14.69 6.47 -27.08
C THR A 183 -14.86 6.21 -25.61
N ALA A 184 -15.51 7.16 -24.92
CA ALA A 184 -15.75 7.11 -23.49
C ALA A 184 -16.23 5.69 -23.24
N ALA A 185 -15.41 4.89 -22.57
CA ALA A 185 -15.83 3.58 -22.15
C ALA A 185 -17.06 3.84 -21.31
N THR A 186 -18.23 3.45 -21.82
CA THR A 186 -19.49 3.56 -21.11
C THR A 186 -19.37 2.61 -19.93
N GLY A 187 -18.95 3.13 -18.78
CA GLY A 187 -18.73 2.32 -17.59
C GLY A 187 -17.91 3.05 -16.52
N THR A 188 -17.80 2.47 -15.36
CA THR A 188 -17.01 3.02 -14.26
C THR A 188 -15.54 2.60 -14.37
N PRO A 189 -14.59 3.32 -13.76
CA PRO A 189 -13.17 2.92 -13.75
C PRO A 189 -12.92 1.57 -13.05
N PHE A 190 -13.88 1.08 -12.27
CA PHE A 190 -13.81 -0.18 -11.54
C PHE A 190 -14.26 -1.40 -12.36
N GLU A 191 -14.85 -1.20 -13.53
CA GLU A 191 -15.33 -2.31 -14.37
C GLU A 191 -14.20 -3.10 -15.02
N GLY A 192 -14.45 -4.40 -15.22
CA GLY A 192 -13.48 -5.32 -15.80
C GLY A 192 -12.53 -5.91 -14.76
N GLN A 193 -11.35 -6.34 -15.20
CA GLN A 193 -10.34 -6.94 -14.34
C GLN A 193 -9.26 -5.92 -14.00
N GLY A 194 -9.04 -5.69 -12.70
CA GLY A 194 -8.04 -4.78 -12.18
C GLY A 194 -6.87 -5.50 -11.51
N MET A 195 -5.73 -4.82 -11.45
CA MET A 195 -4.55 -5.32 -10.74
C MET A 195 -3.92 -4.18 -9.94
N TRP A 196 -3.57 -4.49 -8.70
CA TRP A 196 -2.95 -3.52 -7.79
C TRP A 196 -1.43 -3.56 -7.90
N ILE A 197 -0.82 -2.41 -7.91
CA ILE A 197 0.64 -2.23 -7.92
C ILE A 197 1.04 -1.42 -6.68
N TRP A 198 1.82 -2.03 -5.80
CA TRP A 198 2.42 -1.33 -4.67
C TRP A 198 3.68 -0.58 -5.11
N TYR A 199 4.60 -1.29 -5.76
CA TYR A 199 5.87 -0.71 -6.26
C TYR A 199 6.00 -0.90 -7.76
N MET A 200 5.99 0.20 -8.51
CA MET A 200 6.28 0.16 -9.95
C MET A 200 7.65 -0.47 -10.24
N SER A 201 8.65 -0.15 -9.41
CA SER A 201 10.01 -0.68 -9.57
C SER A 201 10.12 -2.19 -9.32
N ALA A 202 9.16 -2.79 -8.61
CA ALA A 202 9.10 -4.22 -8.36
C ALA A 202 8.17 -4.96 -9.33
N SER A 203 7.43 -4.23 -10.16
CA SER A 203 6.56 -4.77 -11.21
C SER A 203 7.32 -4.73 -12.53
N GLU A 204 7.58 -5.88 -13.14
CA GLU A 204 8.36 -6.03 -14.39
C GLU A 204 9.65 -5.18 -14.40
N HIS A 205 10.35 -5.13 -13.26
CA HIS A 205 11.57 -4.34 -13.07
C HIS A 205 11.40 -2.83 -13.36
N GLY A 206 10.20 -2.29 -13.23
CA GLY A 206 9.87 -0.90 -13.51
C GLY A 206 9.69 -0.59 -15.01
N SER A 207 9.62 -1.60 -15.85
CA SER A 207 9.38 -1.43 -17.28
C SER A 207 7.89 -1.25 -17.56
N VAL A 208 7.46 -0.03 -17.85
CA VAL A 208 6.06 0.24 -18.20
C VAL A 208 5.61 -0.57 -19.40
N ALA A 209 6.48 -0.73 -20.41
CA ALA A 209 6.16 -1.54 -21.58
C ALA A 209 5.89 -3.02 -21.23
N ALA A 210 6.69 -3.61 -20.33
CA ALA A 210 6.49 -4.99 -19.90
C ALA A 210 5.26 -5.13 -18.98
N ILE A 211 4.98 -4.12 -18.14
CA ILE A 211 3.74 -4.05 -17.35
C ILE A 211 2.51 -4.03 -18.27
N VAL A 212 2.54 -3.22 -19.32
CA VAL A 212 1.47 -3.15 -20.32
C VAL A 212 1.28 -4.49 -21.03
N GLU A 213 2.37 -5.13 -21.47
CA GLU A 213 2.34 -6.43 -22.12
C GLU A 213 1.69 -7.50 -21.21
N GLN A 214 2.14 -7.58 -19.96
CA GLN A 214 1.62 -8.53 -18.98
C GLN A 214 0.15 -8.23 -18.62
N ALA A 215 -0.23 -6.95 -18.45
CA ALA A 215 -1.60 -6.55 -18.20
C ALA A 215 -2.54 -7.01 -19.32
N HIS A 216 -2.19 -6.72 -20.57
CA HIS A 216 -2.99 -7.14 -21.74
C HIS A 216 -3.05 -8.67 -21.85
N ALA A 217 -1.93 -9.37 -21.63
CA ALA A 217 -1.90 -10.83 -21.68
C ALA A 217 -2.83 -11.47 -20.62
N ALA A 218 -2.99 -10.81 -19.46
CA ALA A 218 -3.87 -11.27 -18.40
C ALA A 218 -5.30 -10.72 -18.49
N GLY A 219 -5.64 -9.90 -19.49
CA GLY A 219 -6.95 -9.27 -19.61
C GLY A 219 -7.21 -8.19 -18.54
N VAL A 220 -6.16 -7.64 -17.95
CA VAL A 220 -6.25 -6.50 -17.02
C VAL A 220 -6.60 -5.24 -17.79
N THR A 221 -7.62 -4.53 -17.31
CA THR A 221 -8.13 -3.30 -17.93
C THR A 221 -7.85 -2.06 -17.11
N THR A 222 -7.61 -2.23 -15.80
CA THR A 222 -7.37 -1.13 -14.85
C THR A 222 -6.17 -1.46 -13.97
N LEU A 223 -5.24 -0.53 -13.87
CA LEU A 223 -4.15 -0.60 -12.88
C LEU A 223 -4.45 0.33 -11.71
N PHE A 224 -4.44 -0.23 -10.51
CA PHE A 224 -4.52 0.50 -9.26
C PHE A 224 -3.10 0.71 -8.72
N VAL A 225 -2.55 1.89 -8.90
CA VAL A 225 -1.14 2.17 -8.58
C VAL A 225 -1.04 3.00 -7.29
N LYS A 226 -0.18 2.58 -6.34
CA LYS A 226 0.03 3.34 -5.11
C LYS A 226 0.52 4.74 -5.40
N SER A 227 -0.21 5.73 -4.90
CA SER A 227 0.12 7.15 -5.06
C SER A 227 0.73 7.76 -3.81
N SER A 228 0.29 7.32 -2.63
CA SER A 228 0.76 7.88 -1.38
C SER A 228 0.58 6.92 -0.20
N ASP A 229 1.18 7.31 0.94
CA ASP A 229 1.10 6.59 2.20
C ASP A 229 0.94 7.63 3.31
N GLY A 230 -0.24 7.69 3.92
CA GLY A 230 -0.65 8.77 4.78
C GLY A 230 -0.55 10.13 4.07
N SER A 231 0.06 11.10 4.74
CA SER A 231 0.30 12.44 4.19
C SER A 231 1.65 12.56 3.45
N SER A 232 2.10 11.49 2.78
CA SER A 232 3.38 11.43 2.08
C SER A 232 3.29 10.68 0.75
N ASN A 233 3.79 11.30 -0.31
CA ASN A 233 3.97 10.68 -1.62
C ASN A 233 5.43 10.22 -1.83
N TYR A 234 6.08 9.72 -0.81
CA TYR A 234 7.53 9.52 -0.83
C TYR A 234 8.02 8.51 -1.89
N TRP A 235 7.16 7.71 -2.45
CA TRP A 235 7.49 6.90 -3.63
C TRP A 235 7.52 7.70 -4.92
N SER A 236 6.77 8.79 -5.02
CA SER A 236 6.62 9.63 -6.21
C SER A 236 6.48 8.86 -7.55
N GLN A 237 6.06 7.61 -7.48
CA GLN A 237 5.89 6.76 -8.66
C GLN A 237 4.64 7.13 -9.45
N PHE A 238 3.59 7.61 -8.78
CA PHE A 238 2.34 8.04 -9.42
C PHE A 238 2.51 9.45 -9.99
N SER A 239 2.77 9.53 -11.27
CA SER A 239 3.09 10.78 -11.95
C SER A 239 2.24 10.98 -13.20
N PRO A 240 2.04 12.23 -13.68
CA PRO A 240 1.33 12.49 -14.94
C PRO A 240 1.91 11.73 -16.12
N GLN A 241 3.23 11.52 -16.13
CA GLN A 241 3.88 10.75 -17.19
C GLN A 241 3.48 9.29 -17.15
N LEU A 242 3.54 8.63 -15.99
CA LEU A 242 3.12 7.24 -15.84
C LEU A 242 1.68 7.05 -16.29
N VAL A 243 0.79 7.92 -15.82
CA VAL A 243 -0.63 7.90 -16.20
C VAL A 243 -0.79 8.03 -17.71
N ALA A 244 -0.12 8.99 -18.33
CA ALA A 244 -0.20 9.20 -19.77
C ALA A 244 0.35 7.99 -20.58
N GLU A 245 1.45 7.37 -20.15
CA GLU A 245 2.03 6.18 -20.80
C GLU A 245 1.06 4.98 -20.73
N LEU A 246 0.44 4.73 -19.59
CA LEU A 246 -0.51 3.65 -19.41
C LEU A 246 -1.82 3.91 -20.18
N HIS A 247 -2.33 5.14 -20.15
CA HIS A 247 -3.50 5.54 -20.97
C HIS A 247 -3.23 5.36 -22.47
N ALA A 248 -2.05 5.75 -22.96
CA ALA A 248 -1.67 5.57 -24.36
C ALA A 248 -1.64 4.10 -24.78
N ALA A 249 -1.43 3.20 -23.81
CA ALA A 249 -1.52 1.76 -24.00
C ALA A 249 -2.95 1.20 -23.84
N GLY A 250 -3.96 2.03 -23.59
CA GLY A 250 -5.36 1.61 -23.45
C GLY A 250 -5.74 1.05 -22.09
N LEU A 251 -4.90 1.24 -21.07
CA LEU A 251 -5.20 0.86 -19.69
C LEU A 251 -5.81 2.04 -18.93
N ARG A 252 -6.82 1.78 -18.10
CA ARG A 252 -7.29 2.73 -17.09
C ARG A 252 -6.32 2.76 -15.92
N VAL A 253 -6.15 3.94 -15.32
CA VAL A 253 -5.20 4.15 -14.22
C VAL A 253 -5.90 4.80 -13.04
N CYS A 254 -6.05 4.06 -11.98
CA CYS A 254 -6.54 4.52 -10.70
C CYS A 254 -5.40 4.67 -9.70
N ALA A 255 -5.46 5.70 -8.88
CA ALA A 255 -4.58 5.82 -7.74
C ALA A 255 -5.15 5.08 -6.53
N TRP A 256 -4.29 4.53 -5.67
CA TRP A 256 -4.69 4.11 -4.34
C TRP A 256 -3.78 4.71 -3.27
N GLN A 257 -4.36 5.03 -2.14
CA GLN A 257 -3.73 5.72 -1.03
C GLN A 257 -4.00 4.98 0.27
N TYR A 258 -2.96 4.56 0.99
CA TYR A 258 -3.12 4.09 2.37
C TYR A 258 -3.28 5.28 3.31
N VAL A 259 -4.26 5.24 4.20
CA VAL A 259 -4.59 6.34 5.11
C VAL A 259 -4.64 5.89 6.57
N TYR A 260 -4.19 6.76 7.48
CA TYR A 260 -4.04 6.44 8.91
C TYR A 260 -4.99 7.23 9.82
N GLY A 261 -5.64 8.27 9.31
CA GLY A 261 -6.44 9.19 10.13
C GLY A 261 -5.65 9.99 11.16
N SER A 262 -4.32 9.99 11.06
CA SER A 262 -3.46 10.78 11.95
C SER A 262 -3.24 12.21 11.48
N ASN A 263 -3.38 12.44 10.16
CA ASN A 263 -3.34 13.75 9.52
C ASN A 263 -4.34 13.79 8.36
N PRO A 264 -5.67 13.77 8.63
CA PRO A 264 -6.69 13.65 7.60
C PRO A 264 -6.59 14.72 6.50
N ALA A 265 -6.31 15.96 6.85
CA ALA A 265 -6.15 17.04 5.88
C ALA A 265 -4.93 16.83 4.96
N GLY A 266 -3.81 16.37 5.51
CA GLY A 266 -2.62 16.04 4.71
C GLY A 266 -2.81 14.79 3.85
N GLU A 267 -3.57 13.82 4.33
CA GLU A 267 -3.95 12.63 3.56
C GLU A 267 -4.87 13.02 2.39
N ALA A 268 -5.84 13.92 2.62
CA ALA A 268 -6.71 14.46 1.58
C ALA A 268 -5.93 15.26 0.50
N GLU A 269 -4.87 15.97 0.90
CA GLU A 269 -3.99 16.67 -0.05
C GLU A 269 -3.28 15.68 -0.98
N MET A 270 -2.73 14.59 -0.45
CA MET A 270 -2.06 13.56 -1.24
C MET A 270 -3.02 12.86 -2.21
N GLY A 271 -4.25 12.58 -1.77
CA GLY A 271 -5.29 12.03 -2.65
C GLY A 271 -5.63 12.99 -3.80
N ALA A 272 -5.77 14.29 -3.49
CA ALA A 272 -6.03 15.31 -4.51
C ALA A 272 -4.85 15.50 -5.48
N GLU A 273 -3.60 15.36 -5.02
CA GLU A 273 -2.42 15.35 -5.89
C GLU A 273 -2.47 14.20 -6.90
N ALA A 274 -2.86 12.99 -6.47
CA ALA A 274 -3.01 11.86 -7.37
C ALA A 274 -4.08 12.10 -8.44
N VAL A 275 -5.20 12.71 -8.07
CA VAL A 275 -6.25 13.12 -9.02
C VAL A 275 -5.72 14.15 -10.01
N ALA A 276 -5.00 15.16 -9.54
CA ALA A 276 -4.37 16.18 -10.39
C ALA A 276 -3.32 15.60 -11.35
N ASN A 277 -2.67 14.48 -10.97
CA ASN A 277 -1.74 13.75 -11.81
C ASN A 277 -2.44 12.90 -12.90
N GLY A 278 -3.78 12.91 -12.96
CA GLY A 278 -4.57 12.32 -14.03
C GLY A 278 -5.17 10.95 -13.71
N ALA A 279 -5.23 10.54 -12.44
CA ALA A 279 -5.96 9.34 -12.06
C ALA A 279 -7.43 9.39 -12.53
N GLU A 280 -7.98 8.28 -13.01
CA GLU A 280 -9.39 8.17 -13.40
C GLU A 280 -10.29 7.83 -12.20
N CYS A 281 -9.71 7.28 -11.15
CA CYS A 281 -10.35 7.08 -9.85
C CYS A 281 -9.30 7.13 -8.72
N LEU A 282 -9.76 7.36 -7.51
CA LEU A 282 -8.95 7.24 -6.30
C LEU A 282 -9.58 6.18 -5.39
N VAL A 283 -8.76 5.26 -4.88
CA VAL A 283 -9.18 4.28 -3.87
C VAL A 283 -8.55 4.64 -2.54
N ILE A 284 -9.40 4.80 -1.55
CA ILE A 284 -9.02 4.98 -0.15
C ILE A 284 -8.76 3.60 0.43
N ASP A 285 -7.53 3.32 0.81
CA ASP A 285 -7.14 2.12 1.53
C ASP A 285 -7.08 2.46 3.02
N ALA A 286 -8.21 2.24 3.70
CA ALA A 286 -8.39 2.56 5.11
C ALA A 286 -8.66 1.28 5.90
N GLU A 287 -7.88 1.08 6.96
CA GLU A 287 -7.89 -0.16 7.73
C GLU A 287 -8.02 0.11 9.24
N ALA A 288 -7.45 -0.76 10.08
CA ALA A 288 -7.59 -0.74 11.53
C ALA A 288 -7.20 0.59 12.19
N GLU A 289 -6.34 1.37 11.55
CA GLU A 289 -5.97 2.69 12.06
C GLU A 289 -7.13 3.68 12.12
N TYR A 290 -8.18 3.42 11.35
CA TYR A 290 -9.40 4.23 11.40
C TYR A 290 -10.46 3.73 12.39
N GLU A 291 -10.27 2.59 13.05
CA GLU A 291 -11.20 2.11 14.06
C GLU A 291 -11.41 3.16 15.17
N GLY A 292 -12.67 3.47 15.46
CA GLY A 292 -13.08 4.52 16.40
C GLY A 292 -12.80 5.96 15.96
N ARG A 293 -12.29 6.20 14.75
CA ARG A 293 -11.87 7.53 14.27
C ARG A 293 -12.87 8.20 13.31
N TYR A 294 -14.14 8.19 13.66
CA TYR A 294 -15.21 8.77 12.82
C TYR A 294 -14.96 10.25 12.46
N ALA A 295 -14.54 11.07 13.44
CA ALA A 295 -14.22 12.47 13.18
C ALA A 295 -13.06 12.66 12.20
N ALA A 296 -12.04 11.80 12.26
CA ALA A 296 -10.93 11.84 11.31
C ALA A 296 -11.37 11.41 9.91
N ALA A 297 -12.20 10.35 9.81
CA ALA A 297 -12.78 9.89 8.55
C ALA A 297 -13.64 10.99 7.91
N GLN A 298 -14.50 11.65 8.70
CA GLN A 298 -15.35 12.75 8.22
C GLN A 298 -14.51 13.94 7.73
N THR A 299 -13.45 14.31 8.47
CA THR A 299 -12.54 15.37 8.05
C THR A 299 -11.84 15.01 6.74
N TYR A 300 -11.30 13.79 6.63
CA TYR A 300 -10.63 13.32 5.43
C TYR A 300 -11.55 13.35 4.21
N ILE A 301 -12.75 12.80 4.32
CA ILE A 301 -13.72 12.77 3.22
C ILE A 301 -14.14 14.18 2.82
N ALA A 302 -14.44 15.06 3.79
CA ALA A 302 -14.84 16.44 3.51
C ALA A 302 -13.74 17.23 2.79
N ASP A 303 -12.51 17.16 3.30
CA ASP A 303 -11.35 17.87 2.72
C ASP A 303 -10.99 17.31 1.34
N LEU A 304 -11.05 16.00 1.16
CA LEU A 304 -10.80 15.36 -0.12
C LEU A 304 -11.85 15.78 -1.15
N ARG A 305 -13.15 15.67 -0.82
CA ARG A 305 -14.26 16.05 -1.71
C ARG A 305 -14.24 17.53 -2.08
N ALA A 306 -13.88 18.40 -1.16
CA ALA A 306 -13.70 19.82 -1.45
C ALA A 306 -12.64 20.10 -2.54
N LYS A 307 -11.65 19.21 -2.68
CA LYS A 307 -10.55 19.32 -3.64
C LYS A 307 -10.85 18.64 -4.97
N ILE A 308 -11.42 17.43 -4.93
CA ILE A 308 -11.63 16.60 -6.13
C ILE A 308 -13.04 16.69 -6.71
N GLY A 309 -14.00 17.28 -5.98
CA GLY A 309 -15.40 17.35 -6.36
C GLY A 309 -16.24 16.15 -5.90
N ALA A 310 -17.57 16.35 -5.83
CA ALA A 310 -18.50 15.36 -5.32
C ALA A 310 -18.64 14.13 -6.21
N GLU A 311 -18.55 14.33 -7.53
CA GLU A 311 -18.80 13.28 -8.53
C GLU A 311 -17.56 12.50 -8.95
N TYR A 312 -16.37 12.92 -8.49
CA TYR A 312 -15.14 12.22 -8.85
C TYR A 312 -15.17 10.76 -8.34
N PRO A 313 -14.83 9.75 -9.18
CA PRO A 313 -14.91 8.35 -8.79
C PRO A 313 -14.01 8.02 -7.60
N LEU A 314 -14.61 7.71 -6.46
CA LEU A 314 -13.93 7.39 -5.22
C LEU A 314 -14.36 6.01 -4.73
N GLY A 315 -13.39 5.14 -4.47
CA GLY A 315 -13.58 3.81 -3.90
C GLY A 315 -13.06 3.71 -2.48
N LEU A 316 -13.61 2.81 -1.71
CA LEU A 316 -13.09 2.36 -0.42
C LEU A 316 -12.54 0.94 -0.57
N ALA A 317 -11.27 0.72 -0.25
CA ALA A 317 -10.73 -0.61 0.04
C ALA A 317 -10.59 -0.73 1.56
N SER A 318 -11.24 -1.73 2.13
CA SER A 318 -11.21 -2.00 3.56
C SER A 318 -11.63 -3.45 3.83
N PHE A 319 -11.81 -3.80 5.09
CA PHE A 319 -12.22 -5.14 5.50
C PHE A 319 -13.54 -5.56 4.88
N PRO A 320 -13.72 -6.86 4.55
CA PRO A 320 -14.93 -7.32 3.89
C PRO A 320 -16.13 -7.44 4.82
N TYR A 321 -15.91 -7.52 6.15
CA TYR A 321 -16.97 -7.73 7.14
C TYR A 321 -16.96 -6.64 8.21
N ASN A 322 -18.06 -5.90 8.31
CA ASN A 322 -18.21 -4.85 9.30
C ASN A 322 -18.30 -5.37 10.75
N TRP A 323 -18.72 -6.60 10.96
CA TRP A 323 -18.84 -7.20 12.31
C TRP A 323 -17.49 -7.63 12.90
N ASP A 324 -16.46 -7.87 12.10
CA ASP A 324 -15.11 -8.18 12.58
C ASP A 324 -14.32 -6.91 12.93
N HIS A 325 -14.76 -5.76 12.41
CA HIS A 325 -14.18 -4.43 12.60
C HIS A 325 -15.25 -3.43 13.02
N ALA A 326 -15.87 -3.71 14.17
CA ALA A 326 -17.10 -3.10 14.65
C ALA A 326 -17.07 -1.57 14.77
N SER A 327 -15.90 -0.98 15.05
CA SER A 327 -15.68 0.46 15.19
C SER A 327 -15.10 1.14 13.97
N PHE A 328 -14.89 0.41 12.86
CA PHE A 328 -14.45 1.04 11.61
C PHE A 328 -15.59 1.88 11.01
N PRO A 329 -15.33 3.15 10.62
CA PRO A 329 -16.38 4.10 10.22
C PRO A 329 -16.89 3.89 8.78
N TYR A 330 -17.46 2.72 8.47
CA TYR A 330 -18.04 2.44 7.15
C TYR A 330 -19.16 3.42 6.80
N SER A 331 -20.01 3.79 7.76
CA SER A 331 -21.09 4.77 7.58
C SER A 331 -20.59 6.14 7.12
N VAL A 332 -19.37 6.51 7.50
CA VAL A 332 -18.71 7.74 7.02
C VAL A 332 -18.10 7.54 5.64
N PHE A 333 -17.30 6.47 5.46
CA PHE A 333 -16.60 6.24 4.20
C PHE A 333 -17.53 5.88 3.04
N LEU A 334 -18.61 5.14 3.29
CA LEU A 334 -19.58 4.70 2.29
C LEU A 334 -20.89 5.50 2.33
N GLY A 335 -21.07 6.35 3.32
CA GLY A 335 -22.24 7.20 3.50
C GLY A 335 -22.33 8.37 2.50
N PRO A 336 -23.26 9.31 2.73
CA PRO A 336 -23.43 10.48 1.87
C PRO A 336 -22.14 11.32 1.76
N GLY A 337 -21.74 11.61 0.52
CA GLY A 337 -20.49 12.34 0.25
C GLY A 337 -19.21 11.49 0.32
N GLY A 338 -19.27 10.27 0.81
CA GLY A 338 -18.16 9.33 0.85
C GLY A 338 -17.84 8.67 -0.50
N ALA A 339 -17.28 7.46 -0.44
CA ALA A 339 -16.96 6.67 -1.62
C ALA A 339 -18.23 6.14 -2.30
N GLN A 340 -18.29 6.27 -3.63
CA GLN A 340 -19.37 5.73 -4.44
C GLN A 340 -19.21 4.23 -4.70
N TYR A 341 -18.00 3.70 -4.56
CA TYR A 341 -17.65 2.32 -4.88
C TYR A 341 -17.03 1.64 -3.66
N ASN A 342 -17.38 0.38 -3.45
CA ASN A 342 -16.83 -0.44 -2.37
C ASN A 342 -15.99 -1.57 -2.95
N ALA A 343 -14.70 -1.61 -2.60
CA ALA A 343 -13.74 -2.63 -3.04
C ALA A 343 -13.22 -3.42 -1.83
N PRO A 344 -14.07 -4.23 -1.16
CA PRO A 344 -13.70 -4.94 0.05
C PRO A 344 -12.57 -5.94 -0.21
N GLN A 345 -11.62 -6.01 0.71
CA GLN A 345 -10.44 -6.90 0.67
C GLN A 345 -10.86 -8.34 0.99
N MET A 346 -11.36 -9.05 -0.01
CA MET A 346 -11.92 -10.40 0.12
C MET A 346 -10.80 -11.46 0.06
N TYR A 347 -9.81 -11.34 0.94
CA TYR A 347 -8.62 -12.21 0.99
C TYR A 347 -8.95 -13.55 1.67
N TRP A 348 -9.62 -14.43 0.93
CA TRP A 348 -10.22 -15.68 1.46
C TRP A 348 -9.22 -16.60 2.15
N HIS A 349 -7.97 -16.65 1.65
CA HIS A 349 -6.93 -17.50 2.24
C HIS A 349 -6.46 -16.96 3.60
N ASP A 350 -6.28 -15.62 3.72
CA ASP A 350 -5.88 -14.98 4.97
C ASP A 350 -7.02 -14.98 6.00
N ILE A 351 -8.26 -14.79 5.54
CA ILE A 351 -9.47 -14.91 6.36
C ILE A 351 -9.68 -16.37 6.83
N GLY A 352 -9.11 -17.34 6.11
CA GLY A 352 -9.23 -18.77 6.44
C GLY A 352 -10.61 -19.34 6.10
N GLN A 353 -11.26 -18.79 5.06
CA GLN A 353 -12.58 -19.23 4.59
C GLN A 353 -12.53 -19.67 3.12
N SER A 354 -13.57 -20.35 2.65
CA SER A 354 -13.70 -20.61 1.22
C SER A 354 -14.10 -19.36 0.45
N VAL A 355 -13.81 -19.33 -0.84
CA VAL A 355 -14.25 -18.27 -1.75
C VAL A 355 -15.75 -18.02 -1.62
N ASP A 356 -16.56 -19.08 -1.70
CA ASP A 356 -18.03 -19.03 -1.59
C ASP A 356 -18.48 -18.35 -0.28
N THR A 357 -17.83 -18.68 0.83
CA THR A 357 -18.16 -18.11 2.14
C THR A 357 -17.81 -16.62 2.19
N VAL A 358 -16.65 -16.24 1.66
CA VAL A 358 -16.21 -14.85 1.64
C VAL A 358 -17.16 -14.01 0.78
N TYR A 359 -17.59 -14.51 -0.39
CA TYR A 359 -18.60 -13.82 -1.20
C TYR A 359 -19.92 -13.65 -0.45
N ALA A 360 -20.46 -14.72 0.11
CA ALA A 360 -21.72 -14.69 0.84
C ALA A 360 -21.69 -13.67 1.99
N ASN A 361 -20.66 -13.73 2.83
CA ASN A 361 -20.51 -12.84 3.97
C ASN A 361 -20.27 -11.38 3.57
N THR A 362 -19.47 -11.14 2.54
CA THR A 362 -19.20 -9.78 2.05
C THR A 362 -20.49 -9.12 1.55
N TRP A 363 -21.32 -9.84 0.80
CA TRP A 363 -22.60 -9.29 0.33
C TRP A 363 -23.57 -9.02 1.46
N ILE A 364 -23.65 -9.91 2.46
CA ILE A 364 -24.47 -9.66 3.66
C ILE A 364 -23.98 -8.40 4.37
N ALA A 365 -22.68 -8.30 4.66
CA ALA A 365 -22.11 -7.22 5.45
C ALA A 365 -22.27 -5.84 4.80
N ASN A 366 -22.14 -5.77 3.47
CA ASN A 366 -22.03 -4.50 2.75
C ASN A 366 -23.34 -4.04 2.09
N ARG A 367 -24.35 -4.90 2.03
CA ARG A 367 -25.64 -4.60 1.39
C ARG A 367 -26.30 -3.33 1.93
N ILE A 368 -26.17 -3.09 3.23
CA ILE A 368 -26.78 -1.97 3.93
C ILE A 368 -26.27 -0.60 3.46
N TYR A 369 -25.04 -0.52 2.95
CA TYR A 369 -24.47 0.75 2.47
C TYR A 369 -24.89 1.09 1.04
N GLN A 370 -25.57 0.19 0.31
CA GLN A 370 -26.11 0.39 -1.04
C GLN A 370 -25.06 0.90 -2.05
N ARG A 371 -23.80 0.47 -1.91
CA ARG A 371 -22.73 0.76 -2.86
C ARG A 371 -22.46 -0.42 -3.77
N PRO A 372 -22.16 -0.20 -5.06
CA PRO A 372 -21.67 -1.26 -5.93
C PRO A 372 -20.41 -1.88 -5.33
N ILE A 373 -20.37 -3.22 -5.29
CA ILE A 373 -19.25 -3.98 -4.75
C ILE A 373 -18.35 -4.42 -5.91
N PHE A 374 -17.07 -4.12 -5.80
CA PHE A 374 -16.00 -4.54 -6.71
C PHE A 374 -15.00 -5.40 -5.94
N PRO A 375 -15.16 -6.73 -5.94
CA PRO A 375 -14.33 -7.64 -5.15
C PRO A 375 -12.84 -7.40 -5.34
N LEU A 376 -12.10 -7.24 -4.24
CA LEU A 376 -10.65 -7.21 -4.23
C LEU A 376 -10.13 -8.54 -3.67
N GLY A 377 -9.69 -9.42 -4.56
CA GLY A 377 -9.17 -10.74 -4.24
C GLY A 377 -7.66 -10.74 -4.04
N GLN A 378 -7.10 -11.92 -3.66
CA GLN A 378 -5.66 -12.10 -3.48
C GLN A 378 -5.07 -13.03 -4.53
N THR A 379 -3.80 -12.82 -4.89
CA THR A 379 -3.01 -13.70 -5.77
C THR A 379 -1.75 -14.25 -5.09
N TYR A 380 -1.56 -13.91 -3.83
CA TYR A 380 -0.45 -14.28 -2.98
C TYR A 380 -0.84 -15.36 -1.94
N GLY A 381 0.09 -15.75 -1.07
CA GLY A 381 -0.18 -16.64 0.07
C GLY A 381 -0.39 -18.12 -0.30
N GLY A 382 -0.05 -18.51 -1.54
CA GLY A 382 -0.19 -19.92 -1.96
C GLY A 382 -1.59 -20.27 -2.47
N VAL A 383 -2.37 -19.27 -2.87
CA VAL A 383 -3.69 -19.44 -3.51
C VAL A 383 -3.58 -20.36 -4.72
N SER A 384 -4.47 -21.32 -4.82
CA SER A 384 -4.51 -22.24 -5.96
C SER A 384 -5.19 -21.62 -7.18
N SER A 385 -4.82 -22.08 -8.37
CA SER A 385 -5.49 -21.66 -9.61
C SER A 385 -7.00 -21.94 -9.60
N ALA A 386 -7.44 -23.01 -8.92
CA ALA A 386 -8.86 -23.35 -8.81
C ALA A 386 -9.63 -22.32 -7.97
N GLU A 387 -9.07 -21.90 -6.82
CA GLU A 387 -9.67 -20.86 -5.97
C GLU A 387 -9.70 -19.50 -6.67
N LEU A 388 -8.59 -19.13 -7.33
CA LEU A 388 -8.51 -17.88 -8.06
C LEU A 388 -9.52 -17.83 -9.24
N LEU A 389 -9.68 -18.94 -9.97
CA LEU A 389 -10.69 -19.05 -11.02
C LEU A 389 -12.09 -18.94 -10.41
N ARG A 390 -12.37 -19.66 -9.32
CA ARG A 390 -13.64 -19.63 -8.59
C ARG A 390 -13.99 -18.20 -8.16
N PHE A 391 -13.02 -17.46 -7.60
CA PHE A 391 -13.22 -16.08 -7.19
C PHE A 391 -13.66 -15.18 -8.36
N ARG A 392 -13.04 -15.36 -9.53
CA ARG A 392 -13.37 -14.58 -10.74
C ARG A 392 -14.75 -14.93 -11.30
N GLU A 393 -15.14 -16.19 -11.23
CA GLU A 393 -16.42 -16.68 -11.72
C GLU A 393 -17.57 -16.21 -10.79
N GLU A 394 -17.39 -16.29 -9.48
CA GLU A 394 -18.40 -15.83 -8.52
C GLU A 394 -18.67 -14.32 -8.60
N ALA A 395 -17.69 -13.50 -8.92
CA ALA A 395 -17.89 -12.07 -9.09
C ALA A 395 -19.04 -11.79 -10.09
N SER A 396 -19.05 -12.50 -11.22
CA SER A 396 -20.10 -12.38 -12.22
C SER A 396 -21.47 -12.86 -11.71
N ASP A 397 -21.51 -13.98 -10.97
CA ASP A 397 -22.75 -14.53 -10.44
C ASP A 397 -23.37 -13.63 -9.36
N TYR A 398 -22.53 -12.95 -8.56
CA TYR A 398 -22.95 -11.93 -7.61
C TYR A 398 -23.27 -10.57 -8.25
N GLY A 399 -23.17 -10.44 -9.58
CA GLY A 399 -23.53 -9.24 -10.33
C GLY A 399 -22.47 -8.13 -10.27
N ALA A 400 -21.25 -8.43 -9.85
CA ALA A 400 -20.15 -7.47 -9.92
C ALA A 400 -19.74 -7.26 -11.39
N THR A 401 -19.64 -6.00 -11.80
CA THR A 401 -19.23 -5.64 -13.18
C THR A 401 -17.70 -5.52 -13.32
N GLY A 402 -16.99 -5.66 -12.23
CA GLY A 402 -15.54 -5.66 -12.16
C GLY A 402 -15.03 -6.25 -10.87
N LEU A 403 -13.77 -6.60 -10.86
CA LEU A 403 -13.03 -7.12 -9.71
C LEU A 403 -11.55 -6.76 -9.87
N SER A 404 -10.79 -6.86 -8.78
CA SER A 404 -9.36 -6.60 -8.83
C SER A 404 -8.58 -7.54 -7.92
N PHE A 405 -7.25 -7.53 -8.03
CA PHE A 405 -6.39 -8.44 -7.28
C PHE A 405 -5.20 -7.72 -6.65
N TRP A 406 -4.96 -8.02 -5.41
CA TRP A 406 -3.75 -7.73 -4.68
C TRP A 406 -2.82 -8.94 -4.76
N ASP A 407 -1.59 -8.85 -5.27
CA ASP A 407 -1.06 -7.70 -5.97
C ASP A 407 -0.10 -8.16 -7.09
N TRP A 408 0.38 -7.22 -7.89
CA TRP A 408 1.26 -7.49 -9.03
C TRP A 408 2.55 -8.21 -8.63
N GLN A 409 3.22 -7.71 -7.58
CA GLN A 409 4.55 -8.17 -7.20
C GLN A 409 4.57 -9.60 -6.67
N GLU A 410 3.48 -10.04 -6.06
CA GLU A 410 3.35 -11.36 -5.43
C GLU A 410 2.63 -12.38 -6.32
N THR A 411 2.07 -11.94 -7.45
CA THR A 411 1.43 -12.83 -8.42
C THR A 411 2.46 -13.67 -9.15
N ASN A 412 2.42 -14.98 -8.95
CA ASN A 412 3.28 -15.93 -9.63
C ASN A 412 2.77 -16.25 -11.05
N SER A 413 3.57 -17.00 -11.84
CA SER A 413 3.22 -17.36 -13.22
C SER A 413 1.92 -18.18 -13.33
N GLY A 414 1.59 -19.00 -12.33
CA GLY A 414 0.32 -19.74 -12.26
C GLY A 414 -0.87 -18.79 -12.06
N GLY A 415 -0.71 -17.81 -11.18
CA GLY A 415 -1.70 -16.74 -10.96
C GLY A 415 -1.95 -15.95 -12.24
N TRP A 416 -0.90 -15.45 -12.89
CA TRP A 416 -1.01 -14.74 -14.17
C TRP A 416 -1.71 -15.56 -15.25
N SER A 417 -1.36 -16.85 -15.37
CA SER A 417 -2.03 -17.76 -16.32
C SER A 417 -3.51 -17.94 -16.00
N THR A 418 -3.86 -17.99 -14.71
CA THR A 418 -5.27 -18.12 -14.28
C THR A 418 -6.04 -16.83 -14.53
N LEU A 419 -5.44 -15.65 -14.31
CA LEU A 419 -6.07 -14.36 -14.62
C LEU A 419 -6.34 -14.21 -16.13
N ALA A 420 -5.51 -14.79 -16.97
CA ALA A 420 -5.70 -14.82 -18.43
C ALA A 420 -6.77 -15.81 -18.91
N SER A 421 -7.20 -16.74 -18.03
CA SER A 421 -8.13 -17.79 -18.43
C SER A 421 -9.53 -17.24 -18.71
N ALA A 422 -10.21 -17.82 -19.70
CA ALA A 422 -11.62 -17.54 -19.94
C ALA A 422 -12.47 -18.01 -18.74
N LEU A 423 -13.51 -17.24 -18.42
CA LEU A 423 -14.46 -17.59 -17.37
C LEU A 423 -15.55 -18.51 -17.93
N SER A 424 -16.02 -19.43 -17.11
CA SER A 424 -17.19 -20.26 -17.38
C SER A 424 -18.28 -19.94 -16.36
N PRO A 425 -19.54 -19.76 -16.77
CA PRO A 425 -20.61 -19.54 -15.81
C PRO A 425 -20.71 -20.69 -14.80
N LEU A 426 -20.84 -20.37 -13.55
CA LEU A 426 -21.06 -21.36 -12.49
C LEU A 426 -22.55 -21.68 -12.40
N THR A 427 -22.92 -22.94 -12.65
CA THR A 427 -24.33 -23.37 -12.60
C THR A 427 -24.84 -23.66 -11.18
N SER A 428 -23.95 -23.64 -10.19
CA SER A 428 -24.25 -24.04 -8.80
C SER A 428 -24.21 -22.92 -7.78
N VAL A 429 -23.77 -21.69 -8.15
CA VAL A 429 -23.75 -20.56 -7.24
C VAL A 429 -25.13 -19.89 -7.20
N VAL A 430 -25.65 -19.77 -5.99
CA VAL A 430 -26.83 -18.95 -5.72
C VAL A 430 -26.36 -17.79 -4.85
N PRO A 431 -26.34 -16.56 -5.37
CA PRO A 431 -25.91 -15.40 -4.61
C PRO A 431 -26.69 -15.27 -3.31
N ASN A 432 -25.98 -15.01 -2.23
CA ASN A 432 -26.63 -14.77 -0.94
C ASN A 432 -27.28 -13.38 -0.95
N THR A 433 -28.60 -13.34 -0.82
CA THR A 433 -29.41 -12.12 -0.80
C THR A 433 -29.87 -11.75 0.62
N SER A 434 -29.35 -12.40 1.65
CA SER A 434 -29.71 -12.13 3.04
C SER A 434 -29.28 -10.72 3.47
N TRP A 435 -29.97 -10.19 4.45
CA TRP A 435 -29.63 -8.96 5.14
C TRP A 435 -28.95 -9.26 6.47
N PRO A 436 -28.09 -8.39 6.99
CA PRO A 436 -27.57 -8.55 8.34
C PRO A 436 -28.71 -8.36 9.34
N GLU A 437 -28.77 -9.22 10.34
CA GLU A 437 -29.74 -9.10 11.44
C GLU A 437 -29.13 -8.26 12.56
N LEU A 438 -29.86 -7.22 13.00
CA LEU A 438 -29.46 -6.40 14.15
C LEU A 438 -30.53 -6.50 15.26
N ARG A 439 -30.05 -6.64 16.49
CA ARG A 439 -30.89 -6.79 17.68
C ARG A 439 -30.24 -6.18 18.93
N ALA A 440 -31.01 -6.14 20.01
CA ALA A 440 -30.51 -5.69 21.30
C ALA A 440 -29.17 -6.35 21.67
N GLY A 441 -28.20 -5.53 22.03
CA GLY A 441 -26.84 -5.95 22.42
C GLY A 441 -25.83 -5.89 21.29
N ASN A 442 -26.21 -5.75 20.01
CA ASN A 442 -25.26 -5.47 18.95
C ASN A 442 -24.58 -4.11 19.16
N LYS A 443 -23.31 -4.05 18.81
CA LYS A 443 -22.51 -2.82 18.92
C LYS A 443 -21.50 -2.79 17.78
N ASP A 444 -21.80 -2.03 16.75
CA ASP A 444 -20.96 -1.88 15.54
C ASP A 444 -21.40 -0.71 14.67
N ASP A 445 -20.68 -0.46 13.57
CA ASP A 445 -21.02 0.57 12.59
C ASP A 445 -22.33 0.27 11.85
N ALA A 446 -22.74 -1.00 11.68
CA ALA A 446 -24.02 -1.34 11.06
C ALA A 446 -25.19 -0.91 11.95
N VAL A 447 -25.06 -1.02 13.28
CA VAL A 447 -26.03 -0.45 14.24
C VAL A 447 -26.05 1.07 14.11
N LEU A 448 -24.89 1.71 14.01
CA LEU A 448 -24.80 3.15 13.81
C LEU A 448 -25.52 3.59 12.53
N TRP A 449 -25.20 2.94 11.41
CA TRP A 449 -25.82 3.21 10.12
C TRP A 449 -27.35 3.05 10.16
N MET A 450 -27.83 1.99 10.80
CA MET A 450 -29.26 1.78 11.05
C MET A 450 -29.86 2.92 11.88
N GLN A 451 -29.18 3.35 12.96
CA GLN A 451 -29.64 4.44 13.82
C GLN A 451 -29.70 5.78 13.09
N GLU A 452 -28.75 6.06 12.19
CA GLU A 452 -28.76 7.26 11.37
C GLU A 452 -29.98 7.31 10.43
N HIS A 453 -30.38 6.18 9.86
CA HIS A 453 -31.61 6.09 9.06
C HIS A 453 -32.88 6.17 9.94
N LEU A 454 -32.88 5.47 11.06
CA LEU A 454 -34.02 5.43 11.98
C LEU A 454 -34.31 6.81 12.59
N ALA A 455 -33.27 7.61 12.87
CA ALA A 455 -33.41 8.97 13.40
C ALA A 455 -34.15 9.93 12.46
N SER A 456 -34.23 9.62 11.17
CA SER A 456 -35.03 10.39 10.22
C SER A 456 -36.54 10.21 10.42
N ALA A 457 -36.96 9.04 10.92
CA ALA A 457 -38.36 8.75 11.26
C ALA A 457 -38.64 8.96 12.76
N GLU A 458 -37.68 8.64 13.60
CA GLU A 458 -37.77 8.68 15.07
C GLU A 458 -36.73 9.68 15.62
N PRO A 459 -37.05 10.99 15.67
CA PRO A 459 -36.07 12.04 16.02
C PRO A 459 -35.43 11.91 17.40
N ALA A 460 -35.99 11.09 18.29
CA ALA A 460 -35.42 10.78 19.60
C ALA A 460 -34.37 9.67 19.55
N GLN A 461 -34.10 9.06 18.39
CA GLN A 461 -33.07 8.05 18.21
C GLN A 461 -31.70 8.68 18.33
N GLU A 462 -30.88 8.18 19.23
CA GLU A 462 -29.48 8.54 19.36
C GLU A 462 -28.62 7.67 18.44
N THR A 463 -27.59 8.27 17.82
CA THR A 463 -26.63 7.60 16.94
C THR A 463 -25.38 7.22 17.73
N THR A 464 -25.45 6.10 18.45
CA THR A 464 -24.42 5.65 19.39
C THR A 464 -23.61 4.44 18.92
N GLY A 465 -24.10 3.75 17.89
CA GLY A 465 -23.57 2.44 17.47
C GLY A 465 -23.90 1.29 18.42
N VAL A 466 -24.74 1.53 19.46
CA VAL A 466 -25.16 0.52 20.43
C VAL A 466 -26.67 0.27 20.32
N PHE A 467 -27.06 -0.96 20.04
CA PHE A 467 -28.46 -1.36 19.98
C PHE A 467 -29.01 -1.55 21.41
N GLY A 468 -29.35 -0.44 22.05
CA GLY A 468 -29.89 -0.39 23.43
C GLY A 468 -31.41 -0.44 23.48
N ALA A 469 -31.98 -0.33 24.70
CA ALA A 469 -33.42 -0.38 24.92
C ALA A 469 -34.19 0.72 24.19
N GLN A 470 -33.64 1.92 24.08
CA GLN A 470 -34.23 3.02 23.30
C GLN A 470 -34.33 2.62 21.81
N THR A 471 -33.26 2.07 21.25
CA THR A 471 -33.24 1.62 19.86
C THR A 471 -34.26 0.52 19.60
N VAL A 472 -34.41 -0.44 20.53
CA VAL A 472 -35.47 -1.47 20.45
C VAL A 472 -36.85 -0.81 20.35
N ALA A 473 -37.20 0.10 21.28
CA ALA A 473 -38.48 0.76 21.29
C ALA A 473 -38.76 1.58 20.02
N ASN A 474 -37.71 2.27 19.49
CA ASN A 474 -37.86 3.04 18.27
C ASN A 474 -37.97 2.14 17.03
N VAL A 475 -37.29 1.00 16.98
CA VAL A 475 -37.44 0.00 15.92
C VAL A 475 -38.88 -0.59 15.94
N GLU A 476 -39.42 -0.95 17.11
CA GLU A 476 -40.79 -1.43 17.24
C GLU A 476 -41.82 -0.39 16.79
N ALA A 477 -41.63 0.89 17.14
CA ALA A 477 -42.46 1.98 16.69
C ALA A 477 -42.39 2.16 15.16
N PHE A 478 -41.20 2.19 14.61
CA PHE A 478 -40.96 2.27 13.17
C PHE A 478 -41.62 1.10 12.41
N GLN A 479 -41.39 -0.14 12.88
CA GLN A 479 -41.99 -1.33 12.29
C GLN A 479 -43.53 -1.24 12.29
N SER A 480 -44.13 -0.86 13.42
CA SER A 480 -45.56 -0.68 13.54
C SER A 480 -46.11 0.36 12.55
N ALA A 481 -45.42 1.50 12.40
CA ALA A 481 -45.80 2.57 11.48
C ALA A 481 -45.71 2.14 9.99
N HIS A 482 -44.84 1.17 9.67
CA HIS A 482 -44.65 0.66 8.32
C HIS A 482 -45.37 -0.68 8.05
N GLY A 483 -46.22 -1.15 8.96
CA GLY A 483 -46.95 -2.40 8.80
C GLY A 483 -46.08 -3.66 8.90
N ILE A 484 -44.91 -3.54 9.51
CA ILE A 484 -44.00 -4.64 9.84
C ILE A 484 -44.31 -5.12 11.27
N ALA A 485 -44.21 -6.42 11.53
CA ALA A 485 -44.39 -6.94 12.88
C ALA A 485 -43.41 -6.29 13.86
N PRO A 486 -43.85 -5.70 14.98
CA PRO A 486 -42.97 -4.97 15.91
C PRO A 486 -42.16 -5.93 16.78
N SER A 487 -41.13 -6.51 16.19
CA SER A 487 -40.23 -7.48 16.83
C SER A 487 -39.08 -6.83 17.60
N GLY A 488 -38.78 -5.54 17.32
CA GLY A 488 -37.58 -4.88 17.81
C GLY A 488 -36.26 -5.41 17.20
N VAL A 489 -36.35 -6.29 16.19
CA VAL A 489 -35.19 -6.85 15.45
C VAL A 489 -35.22 -6.28 14.05
N VAL A 490 -34.07 -5.83 13.57
CA VAL A 490 -33.91 -5.30 12.22
C VAL A 490 -33.50 -6.44 11.28
N GLU A 491 -34.45 -6.88 10.48
CA GLU A 491 -34.33 -7.89 9.46
C GLU A 491 -34.63 -7.29 8.08
N ALA A 492 -34.69 -8.11 7.04
CA ALA A 492 -34.88 -7.69 5.64
C ALA A 492 -35.93 -6.60 5.45
N ALA A 493 -37.17 -6.85 5.89
CA ALA A 493 -38.28 -5.89 5.71
C ALA A 493 -38.04 -4.55 6.43
N THR A 494 -37.41 -4.60 7.59
CA THR A 494 -37.05 -3.39 8.36
C THR A 494 -35.94 -2.62 7.65
N TRP A 495 -34.87 -3.31 7.17
CA TRP A 495 -33.81 -2.70 6.38
C TRP A 495 -34.35 -2.05 5.10
N GLU A 496 -35.18 -2.77 4.35
CA GLU A 496 -35.78 -2.25 3.10
C GLU A 496 -36.57 -0.98 3.33
N ALA A 497 -37.30 -0.89 4.44
CA ALA A 497 -38.04 0.31 4.81
C ALA A 497 -37.12 1.45 5.28
N LEU A 498 -36.12 1.16 6.13
CA LEU A 498 -35.18 2.16 6.65
C LEU A 498 -34.37 2.80 5.53
N LEU A 499 -33.85 2.02 4.59
CA LEU A 499 -32.99 2.49 3.50
C LEU A 499 -33.75 3.33 2.44
N THR A 500 -35.07 3.47 2.55
CA THR A 500 -35.83 4.47 1.78
C THR A 500 -35.70 5.89 2.35
N LEU A 501 -35.27 6.02 3.61
CA LEU A 501 -35.01 7.28 4.27
C LEU A 501 -33.56 7.72 4.03
N ALA A 502 -33.33 9.03 3.98
CA ALA A 502 -31.96 9.53 4.04
C ALA A 502 -31.44 9.43 5.47
N PRO A 503 -30.19 9.01 5.70
CA PRO A 503 -29.62 9.03 7.05
C PRO A 503 -29.47 10.47 7.55
N VAL A 504 -29.63 10.69 8.85
CA VAL A 504 -29.35 12.00 9.44
C VAL A 504 -27.84 12.26 9.38
N ALA A 505 -27.47 13.51 9.10
CA ALA A 505 -26.08 13.90 9.16
C ALA A 505 -25.62 14.00 10.63
N VAL A 506 -24.58 13.26 10.97
CA VAL A 506 -23.93 13.32 12.29
C VAL A 506 -22.63 14.12 12.17
N GLU A 507 -22.46 15.11 13.03
CA GLU A 507 -21.19 15.81 13.16
C GLU A 507 -20.32 15.08 14.19
N TRP A 508 -19.34 14.36 13.68
CA TRP A 508 -18.47 13.55 14.51
C TRP A 508 -17.37 14.39 15.19
N THR A 509 -17.19 14.14 16.46
CA THR A 509 -16.13 14.72 17.29
C THR A 509 -15.40 13.59 18.04
N GLY A 510 -14.26 13.87 18.62
CA GLY A 510 -13.58 12.86 19.48
C GLY A 510 -14.35 12.48 20.73
N ALA A 511 -15.40 13.25 21.10
CA ALA A 511 -16.25 12.98 22.26
C ALA A 511 -17.43 12.05 21.95
N ASN A 512 -18.03 12.17 20.76
CA ASN A 512 -19.22 11.40 20.36
C ASN A 512 -18.92 10.26 19.37
N SER A 513 -17.69 10.10 18.90
CA SER A 513 -17.30 8.93 18.10
C SER A 513 -17.50 7.65 18.89
N PRO A 514 -18.06 6.60 18.29
CA PRO A 514 -18.09 5.27 18.89
C PRO A 514 -16.69 4.83 19.32
N LYS A 515 -16.62 4.16 20.46
CA LYS A 515 -15.36 3.62 21.01
C LYS A 515 -15.50 2.12 21.13
N ASP A 516 -14.39 1.43 20.98
CA ASP A 516 -14.29 -0.03 21.14
C ASP A 516 -14.81 -0.53 22.50
#